data_a4c1174df0c7a3e45422d8200aaa5230
#
_entry.id   a4c1174df0c7a3e45422d8200aaa5230
#
_cell.length_a   1.000
_cell.length_b   1.000
_cell.length_c   1.000
_cell.angle_alpha   90.00
_cell.angle_beta   90.00
_cell.angle_gamma   90.00
#
_symmetry.space_group_name_H-M   'P 1'
#
loop_
_entity.id
_entity.type
_entity.pdbx_description
1 polymer ?
#
loop_
_entity_poly.entity_id
_entity_poly.type
_entity_poly.pdbx_seq_one_letter_code
_entity_poly.pdbx_strand_id
1 'polypeptide(L)'
;MCSSDLSAFNLTKAFLKHFLGNRAGSIINMTSVVGVMGNAGQANYAASKAGMIGFTKSIAKELGSRNVRCNAVAPGFIETEMTESLDENVRKQWADTIPLKRGGSPEDVANVCLFLASDMSGYVTGQTLSVCGGMLM
;
A
#
# COMPACT_ATOMS: atom_id res chain seq x y z
N MET A 1 -3.96 -18.88 2.28
CA MET A 1 -4.49 -17.53 2.04
C MET A 1 -4.31 -16.73 3.32
N CYS A 2 -3.67 -15.58 3.26
CA CYS A 2 -3.42 -14.77 4.46
C CYS A 2 -4.70 -13.97 4.81
N SER A 3 -4.92 -13.71 6.10
CA SER A 3 -6.14 -13.02 6.57
C SER A 3 -6.35 -11.63 5.95
N SER A 4 -5.28 -10.96 5.58
CA SER A 4 -5.34 -9.62 4.94
C SER A 4 -5.98 -9.63 3.56
N ASP A 5 -5.73 -10.66 2.74
CA ASP A 5 -6.27 -10.77 1.38
C ASP A 5 -7.77 -11.01 1.41
N LEU A 6 -8.22 -11.88 2.33
CA LEU A 6 -9.64 -12.13 2.56
C LEU A 6 -10.36 -10.90 3.08
N SER A 7 -9.72 -10.11 3.94
CA SER A 7 -10.30 -8.87 4.48
C SER A 7 -10.53 -7.85 3.37
N ALA A 8 -9.54 -7.62 2.51
CA ALA A 8 -9.68 -6.71 1.37
C ALA A 8 -10.77 -7.14 0.39
N PHE A 9 -10.81 -8.43 0.07
CA PHE A 9 -11.86 -8.99 -0.79
C PHE A 9 -13.26 -8.82 -0.17
N ASN A 10 -13.41 -9.19 1.10
CA ASN A 10 -14.70 -9.13 1.79
C ASN A 10 -15.21 -7.69 1.93
N LEU A 11 -14.34 -6.75 2.28
CA LEU A 11 -14.70 -5.33 2.36
C LEU A 11 -15.08 -4.78 0.99
N THR A 12 -14.28 -5.03 -0.05
CA THR A 12 -14.58 -4.58 -1.41
C THR A 12 -15.93 -5.14 -1.87
N LYS A 13 -16.18 -6.44 -1.63
CA LYS A 13 -17.46 -7.08 -1.96
C LYS A 13 -18.64 -6.48 -1.20
N ALA A 14 -18.47 -6.19 0.08
CA ALA A 14 -19.52 -5.58 0.91
C ALA A 14 -19.94 -4.19 0.40
N PHE A 15 -18.96 -3.38 -0.05
CA PHE A 15 -19.21 -2.04 -0.57
C PHE A 15 -19.51 -1.99 -2.07
N LEU A 16 -19.43 -3.11 -2.79
CA LEU A 16 -19.53 -3.15 -4.25
C LEU A 16 -20.81 -2.49 -4.78
N LYS A 17 -21.97 -2.83 -4.21
CA LYS A 17 -23.25 -2.24 -4.63
C LYS A 17 -23.28 -0.72 -4.47
N HIS A 18 -22.69 -0.22 -3.38
CA HIS A 18 -22.59 1.21 -3.11
C HIS A 18 -21.73 1.92 -4.16
N PHE A 19 -20.54 1.40 -4.45
CA PHE A 19 -19.66 1.92 -5.49
C PHE A 19 -20.30 1.94 -6.88
N LEU A 20 -20.95 0.83 -7.25
CA LEU A 20 -21.61 0.71 -8.55
C LEU A 20 -22.81 1.65 -8.67
N GLY A 21 -23.59 1.85 -7.60
CA GLY A 21 -24.74 2.74 -7.57
C GLY A 21 -24.36 4.21 -7.65
N ASN A 22 -23.34 4.62 -6.91
CA ASN A 22 -22.87 6.02 -6.89
C ASN A 22 -21.97 6.38 -8.08
N ARG A 23 -21.41 5.39 -8.79
CA ARG A 23 -20.44 5.59 -9.89
C ARG A 23 -19.27 6.49 -9.45
N ALA A 24 -18.81 6.32 -8.23
CA ALA A 24 -17.70 7.04 -7.65
C ALA A 24 -17.11 6.24 -6.49
N GLY A 25 -15.81 6.29 -6.33
CA GLY A 25 -15.11 5.68 -5.19
C GLY A 25 -13.61 5.60 -5.37
N SER A 26 -12.92 5.52 -4.26
CA SER A 26 -11.47 5.26 -4.20
C SER A 26 -11.18 4.17 -3.19
N ILE A 27 -10.67 3.05 -3.65
CA ILE A 27 -10.23 1.93 -2.84
C ILE A 27 -8.70 2.03 -2.71
N ILE A 28 -8.20 2.01 -1.48
CA ILE A 28 -6.78 2.11 -1.19
C ILE A 28 -6.36 0.90 -0.38
N ASN A 29 -5.56 0.05 -0.96
CA ASN A 29 -5.07 -1.18 -0.34
C ASN A 29 -3.66 -0.97 0.22
N MET A 30 -3.43 -1.44 1.44
CA MET A 30 -2.11 -1.37 2.07
C MET A 30 -1.31 -2.63 1.75
N THR A 31 -0.26 -2.47 0.95
CA THR A 31 0.73 -3.51 0.68
C THR A 31 2.04 -3.23 1.43
N SER A 32 3.18 -3.52 0.87
CA SER A 32 4.51 -3.27 1.41
C SER A 32 5.55 -3.31 0.28
N VAL A 33 6.67 -2.64 0.47
CA VAL A 33 7.84 -2.84 -0.40
C VAL A 33 8.27 -4.32 -0.45
N VAL A 34 8.07 -5.06 0.64
CA VAL A 34 8.34 -6.52 0.69
C VAL A 34 7.43 -7.29 -0.26
N GLY A 35 6.20 -6.84 -0.50
CA GLY A 35 5.32 -7.41 -1.52
C GLY A 35 5.78 -7.13 -2.95
N VAL A 36 6.59 -6.09 -3.16
CA VAL A 36 7.12 -5.72 -4.47
C VAL A 36 8.43 -6.43 -4.75
N MET A 37 9.37 -6.42 -3.79
CA MET A 37 10.75 -6.90 -3.99
C MET A 37 11.05 -8.25 -3.34
N GLY A 38 10.20 -8.72 -2.44
CA GLY A 38 10.51 -9.85 -1.56
C GLY A 38 11.46 -9.47 -0.43
N ASN A 39 11.59 -10.35 0.55
CA ASN A 39 12.62 -10.25 1.59
C ASN A 39 12.90 -11.64 2.17
N ALA A 40 14.19 -11.96 2.40
CA ALA A 40 14.59 -13.23 2.98
C ALA A 40 13.94 -13.43 4.36
N GLY A 41 13.43 -14.62 4.63
CA GLY A 41 12.73 -14.96 5.87
C GLY A 41 11.27 -14.46 5.97
N GLN A 42 10.76 -13.76 4.96
CA GLN A 42 9.40 -13.21 4.95
C GLN A 42 8.53 -13.73 3.77
N ALA A 43 8.74 -14.96 3.32
CA ALA A 43 8.07 -15.50 2.14
C ALA A 43 6.53 -15.43 2.22
N ASN A 44 5.94 -15.81 3.35
CA ASN A 44 4.48 -15.74 3.55
C ASN A 44 3.95 -14.30 3.55
N TYR A 45 4.67 -13.40 4.21
CA TYR A 45 4.31 -11.98 4.23
C TYR A 45 4.44 -11.36 2.83
N ALA A 46 5.55 -11.64 2.13
CA ALA A 46 5.77 -11.21 0.75
C ALA A 46 4.66 -11.69 -0.18
N ALA A 47 4.29 -12.98 -0.11
CA ALA A 47 3.22 -13.56 -0.92
C ALA A 47 1.87 -12.87 -0.67
N SER A 48 1.51 -12.63 0.60
CA SER A 48 0.29 -11.90 0.96
C SER A 48 0.29 -10.48 0.40
N LYS A 49 1.37 -9.75 0.60
CA LYS A 49 1.47 -8.35 0.15
C LYS A 49 1.57 -8.24 -1.38
N ALA A 50 2.18 -9.20 -2.07
CA ALA A 50 2.16 -9.30 -3.52
C ALA A 50 0.74 -9.62 -4.05
N GLY A 51 -0.01 -10.48 -3.36
CA GLY A 51 -1.41 -10.78 -3.68
C GLY A 51 -2.27 -9.52 -3.67
N MET A 52 -2.06 -8.61 -2.72
CA MET A 52 -2.75 -7.32 -2.66
C MET A 52 -2.48 -6.44 -3.90
N ILE A 53 -1.29 -6.53 -4.49
CA ILE A 53 -0.96 -5.79 -5.72
C ILE A 53 -1.77 -6.35 -6.90
N GLY A 54 -1.82 -7.67 -7.04
CA GLY A 54 -2.63 -8.35 -8.07
C GLY A 54 -4.12 -8.07 -7.89
N PHE A 55 -4.63 -8.16 -6.67
CA PHE A 55 -6.00 -7.82 -6.32
C PHE A 55 -6.35 -6.38 -6.71
N THR A 56 -5.51 -5.41 -6.35
CA THR A 56 -5.69 -4.00 -6.69
C THR A 56 -5.84 -3.77 -8.19
N LYS A 57 -4.96 -4.38 -9.00
CA LYS A 57 -5.00 -4.26 -10.46
C LYS A 57 -6.27 -4.87 -11.06
N SER A 58 -6.73 -6.00 -10.53
CA SER A 58 -7.94 -6.67 -10.98
C SER A 58 -9.18 -5.81 -10.70
N ILE A 59 -9.32 -5.33 -9.46
CA ILE A 59 -10.43 -4.46 -9.07
C ILE A 59 -10.43 -3.13 -9.85
N ALA A 60 -9.26 -2.55 -10.10
CA ALA A 60 -9.15 -1.35 -10.92
C ALA A 60 -9.70 -1.57 -12.34
N LYS A 61 -9.42 -2.72 -12.95
CA LYS A 61 -9.95 -3.08 -14.28
C LYS A 61 -11.46 -3.36 -14.24
N GLU A 62 -11.95 -4.04 -13.22
CA GLU A 62 -13.37 -4.41 -13.09
C GLU A 62 -14.26 -3.17 -12.85
N LEU A 63 -13.81 -2.25 -12.02
CA LEU A 63 -14.63 -1.14 -11.55
C LEU A 63 -14.36 0.21 -12.27
N GLY A 64 -13.31 0.26 -13.09
CA GLY A 64 -12.90 1.49 -13.77
C GLY A 64 -14.00 2.12 -14.64
N SER A 65 -14.79 1.31 -15.37
CA SER A 65 -15.92 1.78 -16.17
C SER A 65 -17.06 2.40 -15.34
N ARG A 66 -17.02 2.20 -14.03
CA ARG A 66 -17.96 2.77 -13.05
C ARG A 66 -17.37 3.94 -12.28
N ASN A 67 -16.25 4.48 -12.76
CA ASN A 67 -15.55 5.59 -12.13
C ASN A 67 -15.10 5.29 -10.67
N VAL A 68 -14.80 4.02 -10.39
CA VAL A 68 -14.24 3.59 -9.10
C VAL A 68 -12.77 3.27 -9.30
N ARG A 69 -11.91 3.96 -8.57
CA ARG A 69 -10.46 3.77 -8.62
C ARG A 69 -10.01 2.78 -7.55
N CYS A 70 -8.98 2.02 -7.84
CA CYS A 70 -8.37 1.10 -6.88
C CYS A 70 -6.86 1.18 -7.01
N ASN A 71 -6.18 1.58 -5.95
CA ASN A 71 -4.73 1.70 -5.90
C ASN A 71 -4.17 1.04 -4.64
N ALA A 72 -2.88 0.76 -4.65
CA ALA A 72 -2.16 0.24 -3.50
C ALA A 72 -1.09 1.23 -3.03
N VAL A 73 -0.85 1.26 -1.74
CA VAL A 73 0.28 1.95 -1.12
C VAL A 73 1.25 0.91 -0.57
N ALA A 74 2.52 1.03 -0.92
CA ALA A 74 3.60 0.14 -0.50
C ALA A 74 4.59 0.90 0.42
N PRO A 75 4.33 0.96 1.74
CA PRO A 75 5.27 1.54 2.68
C PRO A 75 6.58 0.76 2.72
N GLY A 76 7.70 1.49 2.86
CA GLY A 76 8.99 0.95 3.18
C GLY A 76 9.21 0.81 4.69
N PHE A 77 10.39 1.24 5.15
CA PHE A 77 10.69 1.33 6.58
C PHE A 77 10.00 2.57 7.17
N ILE A 78 8.99 2.36 8.03
CA ILE A 78 8.25 3.42 8.69
C ILE A 78 8.54 3.37 10.19
N GLU A 79 8.96 4.50 10.73
CA GLU A 79 9.21 4.66 12.16
C GLU A 79 7.88 4.72 12.91
N THR A 80 7.74 3.81 13.88
CA THR A 80 6.57 3.69 14.75
C THR A 80 7.05 3.46 16.17
N GLU A 81 6.18 3.57 17.16
CA GLU A 81 6.50 3.23 18.55
C GLU A 81 7.18 1.84 18.69
N MET A 82 6.79 0.88 17.85
CA MET A 82 7.41 -0.45 17.83
C MET A 82 8.85 -0.41 17.32
N THR A 83 9.19 0.47 16.39
CA THR A 83 10.55 0.61 15.88
C THR A 83 11.41 1.52 16.75
N GLU A 84 10.82 2.39 17.57
CA GLU A 84 11.54 3.19 18.57
C GLU A 84 12.21 2.31 19.64
N SER A 85 11.68 1.13 19.89
CA SER A 85 12.26 0.14 20.80
C SER A 85 13.51 -0.55 20.24
N LEU A 86 13.81 -0.41 18.94
CA LEU A 86 15.01 -0.96 18.33
C LEU A 86 16.24 -0.13 18.71
N ASP A 87 17.39 -0.80 18.80
CA ASP A 87 18.67 -0.14 19.03
C ASP A 87 18.91 0.98 18.00
N GLU A 88 19.38 2.13 18.49
CA GLU A 88 19.64 3.32 17.65
C GLU A 88 20.61 3.01 16.50
N ASN A 89 21.59 2.15 16.74
CA ASN A 89 22.56 1.73 15.72
C ASN A 89 21.85 0.92 14.61
N VAL A 90 20.88 0.08 14.94
CA VAL A 90 20.09 -0.70 13.97
C VAL A 90 19.23 0.23 13.13
N ARG A 91 18.56 1.19 13.75
CA ARG A 91 17.76 2.21 13.03
C ARG A 91 18.64 3.03 12.07
N LYS A 92 19.81 3.44 12.55
CA LYS A 92 20.76 4.19 11.73
C LYS A 92 21.27 3.37 10.55
N GLN A 93 21.63 2.11 10.74
CA GLN A 93 22.05 1.22 9.66
C GLN A 93 20.96 1.09 8.58
N TRP A 94 19.70 0.98 8.97
CA TRP A 94 18.60 0.92 8.02
C TRP A 94 18.41 2.24 7.30
N ALA A 95 18.43 3.36 8.01
CA ALA A 95 18.35 4.69 7.40
C ALA A 95 19.47 4.93 6.39
N ASP A 96 20.69 4.44 6.67
CA ASP A 96 21.83 4.58 5.77
C ASP A 96 21.65 3.84 4.43
N THR A 97 20.81 2.80 4.38
CA THR A 97 20.48 2.09 3.14
C THR A 97 19.39 2.80 2.31
N ILE A 98 18.64 3.71 2.93
CA ILE A 98 17.57 4.46 2.26
C ILE A 98 18.17 5.72 1.61
N PRO A 99 17.88 6.00 0.33
CA PRO A 99 18.40 7.21 -0.34
C PRO A 99 18.10 8.51 0.40
N LEU A 100 16.89 8.69 0.97
CA LEU A 100 16.51 9.86 1.76
C LEU A 100 17.14 9.89 3.17
N LYS A 101 17.94 8.85 3.55
CA LYS A 101 18.72 8.79 4.80
C LYS A 101 17.88 8.90 6.07
N ARG A 102 16.62 8.51 6.02
CA ARG A 102 15.70 8.43 7.16
C ARG A 102 14.65 7.35 6.96
N GLY A 103 14.07 6.86 8.03
CA GLY A 103 12.79 6.16 7.98
C GLY A 103 11.67 7.12 7.58
N GLY A 104 10.59 6.58 7.05
CA GLY A 104 9.37 7.34 6.82
C GLY A 104 8.56 7.47 8.12
N SER A 105 7.75 8.50 8.22
CA SER A 105 6.77 8.65 9.28
C SER A 105 5.40 8.08 8.87
N PRO A 106 4.49 7.80 9.82
CA PRO A 106 3.10 7.48 9.50
C PRO A 106 2.43 8.56 8.64
N GLU A 107 2.78 9.83 8.84
CA GLU A 107 2.28 10.96 8.06
C GLU A 107 2.73 10.91 6.60
N ASP A 108 3.95 10.45 6.32
CA ASP A 108 4.44 10.25 4.94
C ASP A 108 3.50 9.30 4.18
N VAL A 109 3.05 8.22 4.84
CA VAL A 109 2.10 7.26 4.26
C VAL A 109 0.70 7.85 4.17
N ALA A 110 0.23 8.53 5.22
CA ALA A 110 -1.09 9.14 5.28
C ALA A 110 -1.29 10.18 4.17
N ASN A 111 -0.26 10.98 3.86
CA ASN A 111 -0.31 11.98 2.79
C ASN A 111 -0.52 11.34 1.41
N VAL A 112 0.10 10.19 1.14
CA VAL A 112 -0.13 9.44 -0.11
C VAL A 112 -1.55 8.85 -0.13
N CYS A 113 -2.04 8.33 0.99
CA CYS A 113 -3.42 7.87 1.10
C CYS A 113 -4.41 9.02 0.87
N LEU A 114 -4.17 10.20 1.43
CA LEU A 114 -4.98 11.39 1.22
C LEU A 114 -5.01 11.82 -0.26
N PHE A 115 -3.85 11.83 -0.93
CA PHE A 115 -3.78 12.08 -2.37
C PHE A 115 -4.63 11.07 -3.15
N LEU A 116 -4.51 9.78 -2.86
CA LEU A 116 -5.28 8.73 -3.53
C LEU A 116 -6.78 8.77 -3.21
N ALA A 117 -7.16 9.27 -2.05
CA ALA A 117 -8.56 9.43 -1.67
C ALA A 117 -9.21 10.66 -2.33
N SER A 118 -8.43 11.65 -2.72
CA SER A 118 -8.89 12.93 -3.27
C SER A 118 -9.06 12.91 -4.78
N ASP A 119 -9.71 13.95 -5.30
CA ASP A 119 -9.87 14.18 -6.74
C ASP A 119 -8.56 14.47 -7.47
N MET A 120 -7.49 14.87 -6.74
CA MET A 120 -6.16 15.07 -7.32
C MET A 120 -5.61 13.82 -8.00
N SER A 121 -6.04 12.64 -7.59
CA SER A 121 -5.68 11.36 -8.19
C SER A 121 -6.76 10.81 -9.15
N GLY A 122 -7.64 11.66 -9.68
CA GLY A 122 -8.80 11.27 -10.48
C GLY A 122 -8.48 10.42 -11.71
N TYR A 123 -7.25 10.47 -12.23
CA TYR A 123 -6.80 9.66 -13.37
C TYR A 123 -5.76 8.60 -12.97
N VAL A 124 -5.68 8.26 -11.68
CA VAL A 124 -4.75 7.25 -11.12
C VAL A 124 -5.53 6.05 -10.64
N THR A 125 -5.39 4.91 -11.31
CA THR A 125 -6.00 3.64 -10.91
C THR A 125 -5.11 2.46 -11.28
N GLY A 126 -5.17 1.37 -10.54
CA GLY A 126 -4.37 0.17 -10.75
C GLY A 126 -2.89 0.32 -10.38
N GLN A 127 -2.51 1.41 -9.73
CA GLN A 127 -1.12 1.71 -9.40
C GLN A 127 -0.75 1.22 -8.00
N THR A 128 0.54 0.94 -7.82
CA THR A 128 1.15 0.71 -6.51
C THR A 128 2.16 1.82 -6.27
N LEU A 129 1.87 2.70 -5.31
CA LEU A 129 2.73 3.81 -4.96
C LEU A 129 3.63 3.41 -3.78
N SER A 130 4.93 3.40 -4.03
CA SER A 130 5.92 3.13 -2.98
C SER A 130 6.19 4.38 -2.15
N VAL A 131 6.07 4.25 -0.82
CA VAL A 131 6.41 5.30 0.15
C VAL A 131 7.59 4.79 0.96
N CYS A 132 8.79 4.89 0.39
CA CYS A 132 9.94 4.14 0.87
C CYS A 132 11.26 4.93 0.86
N GLY A 133 11.21 6.25 0.65
CA GLY A 133 12.43 7.09 0.62
C GLY A 133 13.43 6.73 -0.49
N GLY A 134 12.99 6.04 -1.55
CA GLY A 134 13.84 5.56 -2.64
C GLY A 134 14.41 4.16 -2.45
N MET A 135 13.98 3.41 -1.42
CA MET A 135 14.43 2.03 -1.20
C MET A 135 14.14 1.12 -2.40
N LEU A 136 13.05 1.38 -3.11
CA LEU A 136 12.67 0.75 -4.37
C LEU A 136 12.87 1.73 -5.51
N MET A 137 13.94 1.52 -6.26
CA MET A 137 14.20 2.24 -7.51
C MET A 137 14.65 1.24 -8.57
#